data_90ba9a6fef874da5cc2bf29fd9cee944
#
_entry.id   90ba9a6fef874da5cc2bf29fd9cee944
#
_cell.length_a   1.000
_cell.length_b   1.000
_cell.length_c   1.000
_cell.angle_alpha   90.00
_cell.angle_beta   90.00
_cell.angle_gamma   90.00
#
_symmetry.space_group_name_H-M   'P 1'
#
loop_
_entity.id
_entity.type
_entity.pdbx_description
1 polymer ?
#
loop_
_entity_poly.entity_id
_entity_poly.type
_entity_poly.pdbx_seq_one_letter_code
_entity_poly.pdbx_strand_id
1 'polypeptide(L)'
;MNRAPSGGGHARYELLAAGILAASWLWIACPARAESGDAVADDEQASVNSDEGSSDEPTRRMVHWNEYEGRWFTARLGGGFLYDSANYSQDSDSESQFDFDPKTYIRDSRLLLKGRLKFSPRLRYTIGYMYDPAPEKKTWFWRQTGIYVDMPEWGGDLFIGRTKEGISMNKIMVGYNGWTNERATSNDAFIPILADGIQLRGSVPSRGIAWNVGAYGDEYTETESFNKNDSTFVARGVWQPFHGKSEDILHFGLAYRYGTDEDGNMQYKSRPESFSAPFVIDTGQFPVDHTQTIGLEAYYERGSLFMGGEYFLNQNAAPQSGDPFFHGGEVMVTWLTGGERRPYNAKTGVFGGIVPGSDVFKGGRGTWEFVARFSYTDLDDGPIQGGKFWRFTPMVNWHMSPNVRLEIAYGYGELDRFGVKGGTQFFQTRIQLQL
;
A
#
# COMPACT_ATOMS: atom_id res chain seq x y z
N MET A 1 -12.53 46.32 34.75
CA MET A 1 -11.81 45.15 35.20
C MET A 1 -11.55 44.26 34.01
N ASN A 2 -10.28 44.13 33.66
CA ASN A 2 -9.77 43.66 32.41
C ASN A 2 -9.95 42.16 32.17
N ARG A 3 -10.45 41.79 31.00
CA ARG A 3 -10.31 40.42 30.44
C ARG A 3 -9.15 40.44 29.45
N ALA A 4 -8.20 39.54 29.61
CA ALA A 4 -7.13 39.24 28.66
C ALA A 4 -7.66 38.33 27.53
N PRO A 5 -7.19 38.47 26.28
CA PRO A 5 -7.59 37.60 25.19
C PRO A 5 -6.72 36.33 25.13
N SER A 6 -7.38 35.21 24.92
CA SER A 6 -6.76 33.90 24.66
C SER A 6 -6.18 33.88 23.23
N GLY A 7 -4.88 34.04 23.11
CA GLY A 7 -4.15 33.80 21.83
C GLY A 7 -3.62 32.35 21.81
N GLY A 8 -4.15 31.52 20.95
CA GLY A 8 -3.70 30.13 20.80
C GLY A 8 -3.88 29.50 19.42
N GLY A 9 -4.33 30.26 18.42
CA GLY A 9 -4.70 29.71 17.12
C GLY A 9 -3.71 29.89 15.94
N HIS A 10 -2.79 30.81 16.02
CA HIS A 10 -2.01 31.20 14.84
C HIS A 10 -0.65 30.50 14.63
N ALA A 11 -0.11 29.81 15.62
CA ALA A 11 1.22 29.22 15.53
C ALA A 11 1.25 27.85 14.75
N ARG A 12 0.11 27.20 14.54
CA ARG A 12 0.04 25.90 13.85
C ARG A 12 0.04 26.02 12.32
N TYR A 13 -0.34 27.15 11.77
CA TYR A 13 -0.44 27.33 10.29
C TYR A 13 0.89 27.72 9.63
N GLU A 14 1.82 28.31 10.34
CA GLU A 14 3.10 28.75 9.74
C GLU A 14 4.05 27.59 9.41
N LEU A 15 3.96 26.47 10.09
CA LEU A 15 4.81 25.30 9.81
C LEU A 15 4.37 24.49 8.58
N LEU A 16 3.10 24.55 8.19
CA LEU A 16 2.58 23.89 6.98
C LEU A 16 2.87 24.69 5.72
N ALA A 17 2.90 26.02 5.81
CA ALA A 17 3.21 26.90 4.67
C ALA A 17 4.69 26.85 4.27
N ALA A 18 5.61 26.58 5.19
CA ALA A 18 7.04 26.50 4.90
C ALA A 18 7.44 25.26 4.09
N GLY A 19 6.67 24.16 4.18
CA GLY A 19 6.91 22.94 3.40
C GLY A 19 6.56 23.06 1.91
N ILE A 20 5.63 23.92 1.56
CA ILE A 20 5.12 24.08 0.17
C ILE A 20 6.06 24.94 -0.69
N LEU A 21 6.80 25.86 -0.09
CA LEU A 21 7.71 26.76 -0.81
C LEU A 21 9.04 26.09 -1.22
N ALA A 22 9.43 24.97 -0.63
CA ALA A 22 10.65 24.25 -1.01
C ALA A 22 10.52 23.40 -2.28
N ALA A 23 9.31 23.07 -2.70
CA ALA A 23 9.05 22.27 -3.90
C ALA A 23 9.04 23.07 -5.22
N SER A 24 8.95 24.40 -5.16
CA SER A 24 8.80 25.24 -6.35
C SER A 24 10.11 25.65 -7.05
N TRP A 25 11.28 25.28 -6.54
CA TRP A 25 12.59 25.67 -7.08
C TRP A 25 13.33 24.59 -7.89
N LEU A 26 12.71 23.47 -8.21
CA LEU A 26 13.33 22.36 -8.96
C LEU A 26 12.96 22.32 -10.46
N TRP A 27 12.39 23.37 -11.01
CA TRP A 27 11.89 23.43 -12.39
C TRP A 27 12.79 24.24 -13.35
N ILE A 28 14.11 24.06 -13.35
CA ILE A 28 14.93 24.63 -14.44
C ILE A 28 15.94 23.60 -14.94
N ALA A 29 15.72 23.19 -16.18
CA ALA A 29 16.66 22.76 -17.21
C ALA A 29 17.41 21.43 -17.04
N CYS A 30 16.98 20.42 -17.79
CA CYS A 30 17.95 19.62 -18.54
C CYS A 30 17.28 18.97 -19.78
N PRO A 31 17.79 19.13 -21.00
CA PRO A 31 17.37 18.32 -22.13
C PRO A 31 18.08 16.95 -22.02
N ALA A 32 17.33 15.93 -21.65
CA ALA A 32 17.84 14.58 -21.67
C ALA A 32 17.77 14.04 -23.10
N ARG A 33 18.93 13.71 -23.63
CA ARG A 33 19.07 12.94 -24.86
C ARG A 33 18.67 11.49 -24.56
N ALA A 34 17.64 11.02 -25.24
CA ALA A 34 17.13 9.68 -25.10
C ALA A 34 18.15 8.67 -25.64
N GLU A 35 18.65 7.79 -24.78
CA GLU A 35 19.12 6.47 -25.21
C GLU A 35 17.94 5.50 -25.06
N SER A 36 17.61 4.84 -26.17
CA SER A 36 16.58 3.84 -26.28
C SER A 36 17.01 2.55 -25.60
N GLY A 37 16.32 2.17 -24.54
CA GLY A 37 16.54 0.92 -23.82
C GLY A 37 15.29 0.54 -23.02
N ASP A 38 14.56 -0.33 -23.60
CA ASP A 38 13.61 -1.33 -23.14
C ASP A 38 12.82 -1.22 -21.82
N ALA A 39 11.50 -1.36 -22.01
CA ALA A 39 10.49 -2.00 -21.17
C ALA A 39 10.32 -1.49 -19.74
N VAL A 40 9.34 -0.63 -19.59
CA VAL A 40 8.75 -0.24 -18.29
C VAL A 40 8.07 -1.47 -17.66
N ALA A 41 8.59 -1.91 -16.53
CA ALA A 41 7.91 -2.90 -15.69
C ALA A 41 6.68 -2.29 -15.03
N ASP A 42 5.55 -2.95 -15.13
CA ASP A 42 4.31 -2.57 -14.46
C ASP A 42 4.43 -2.64 -12.94
N ASP A 43 3.76 -1.76 -12.22
CA ASP A 43 3.76 -1.70 -10.74
C ASP A 43 3.29 -2.98 -10.06
N GLU A 44 2.45 -3.77 -10.71
CA GLU A 44 2.12 -5.10 -10.25
C GLU A 44 3.19 -6.14 -10.60
N GLN A 45 4.15 -5.80 -11.44
CA GLN A 45 5.25 -6.65 -11.87
C GLN A 45 6.60 -6.32 -11.23
N ALA A 46 6.65 -5.55 -10.15
CA ALA A 46 7.87 -5.49 -9.35
C ALA A 46 8.37 -6.88 -8.90
N SER A 47 7.59 -7.92 -9.17
CA SER A 47 7.91 -9.34 -8.93
C SER A 47 8.12 -10.18 -10.20
N VAL A 48 8.01 -9.61 -11.38
CA VAL A 48 8.17 -10.36 -12.64
C VAL A 48 9.25 -9.68 -13.45
N ASN A 49 10.43 -10.29 -13.46
CA ASN A 49 11.56 -9.87 -14.26
C ASN A 49 11.20 -9.86 -15.74
N SER A 50 11.43 -8.73 -16.38
CA SER A 50 11.62 -8.64 -17.80
C SER A 50 13.05 -9.07 -18.10
N ASP A 51 13.30 -10.35 -18.22
CA ASP A 51 14.56 -10.84 -18.75
C ASP A 51 14.42 -11.25 -20.21
N GLU A 52 14.98 -10.41 -21.04
CA GLU A 52 15.63 -10.86 -22.25
C GLU A 52 17.13 -10.97 -21.95
N GLY A 53 17.60 -12.17 -21.63
CA GLY A 53 19.02 -12.47 -21.69
C GLY A 53 19.69 -12.99 -20.45
N SER A 54 19.41 -14.19 -20.03
CA SER A 54 20.37 -15.24 -19.67
C SER A 54 19.61 -16.54 -19.34
N SER A 55 20.12 -17.65 -19.83
CA SER A 55 19.42 -18.93 -19.86
C SER A 55 19.43 -19.70 -18.53
N ASP A 56 19.95 -19.14 -17.43
CA ASP A 56 20.25 -19.90 -16.22
C ASP A 56 19.63 -19.36 -14.91
N GLU A 57 18.85 -18.28 -14.92
CA GLU A 57 18.16 -17.83 -13.71
C GLU A 57 16.79 -18.48 -13.58
N PRO A 58 16.35 -18.81 -12.32
CA PRO A 58 15.00 -19.30 -12.07
C PRO A 58 14.01 -18.15 -12.21
N THR A 59 13.81 -17.71 -13.44
CA THR A 59 12.76 -16.78 -13.78
C THR A 59 11.43 -17.41 -13.40
N ARG A 60 10.48 -16.61 -12.86
CA ARG A 60 9.06 -16.90 -12.89
C ARG A 60 8.62 -17.02 -14.37
N ARG A 61 9.14 -17.97 -15.11
CA ARG A 61 8.55 -18.32 -16.39
C ARG A 61 7.20 -18.92 -16.09
N MET A 62 6.22 -18.05 -16.11
CA MET A 62 4.86 -18.49 -16.21
C MET A 62 4.76 -19.41 -17.41
N VAL A 63 4.04 -20.48 -17.26
CA VAL A 63 3.76 -21.42 -18.32
C VAL A 63 3.16 -20.63 -19.48
N HIS A 64 3.66 -20.81 -20.69
CA HIS A 64 3.21 -20.08 -21.90
C HIS A 64 1.69 -20.15 -22.18
N TRP A 65 0.96 -21.04 -21.52
CA TRP A 65 -0.48 -21.17 -21.65
C TRP A 65 -1.27 -19.93 -21.20
N ASN A 66 -0.71 -19.08 -20.35
CA ASN A 66 -1.37 -17.85 -19.87
C ASN A 66 -1.03 -16.60 -20.69
N GLU A 67 -0.24 -16.75 -21.74
CA GLU A 67 0.18 -15.67 -22.63
C GLU A 67 -0.44 -15.86 -24.01
N TYR A 68 -0.97 -14.77 -24.56
CA TYR A 68 -1.50 -14.69 -25.91
C TYR A 68 -0.82 -13.57 -26.67
N GLU A 69 -0.32 -13.90 -27.85
CA GLU A 69 0.23 -12.95 -28.79
C GLU A 69 -0.55 -12.96 -30.10
N GLY A 70 -1.50 -12.02 -30.22
CA GLY A 70 -2.34 -11.86 -31.40
C GLY A 70 -1.86 -10.76 -32.34
N ARG A 71 -2.62 -10.58 -33.45
CA ARG A 71 -2.34 -9.52 -34.45
C ARG A 71 -2.52 -8.12 -33.88
N TRP A 72 -3.52 -7.94 -32.99
CA TRP A 72 -3.96 -6.63 -32.53
C TRP A 72 -3.48 -6.29 -31.10
N PHE A 73 -3.30 -7.31 -30.29
CA PHE A 73 -2.89 -7.15 -28.90
C PHE A 73 -2.12 -8.37 -28.40
N THR A 74 -1.37 -8.15 -27.32
CA THR A 74 -0.86 -9.21 -26.45
C THR A 74 -1.73 -9.27 -25.20
N ALA A 75 -1.83 -10.45 -24.57
CA ALA A 75 -2.50 -10.61 -23.29
C ALA A 75 -1.73 -11.60 -22.42
N ARG A 76 -1.68 -11.31 -21.13
CA ARG A 76 -1.17 -12.21 -20.10
C ARG A 76 -2.21 -12.31 -18.99
N LEU A 77 -2.63 -13.54 -18.72
CA LEU A 77 -3.53 -13.85 -17.62
C LEU A 77 -2.70 -14.11 -16.35
N GLY A 78 -3.00 -13.41 -15.28
CA GLY A 78 -2.51 -13.66 -13.94
C GLY A 78 -3.65 -13.79 -12.96
N GLY A 79 -3.33 -14.01 -11.72
CA GLY A 79 -4.33 -14.10 -10.69
C GLY A 79 -3.75 -14.45 -9.34
N GLY A 80 -4.63 -14.60 -8.37
CA GLY A 80 -4.23 -15.00 -7.03
C GLY A 80 -5.41 -15.46 -6.19
N PHE A 81 -5.08 -16.20 -5.15
CA PHE A 81 -6.03 -16.73 -4.20
C PHE A 81 -5.41 -16.69 -2.79
N LEU A 82 -6.15 -16.16 -1.83
CA LEU A 82 -5.78 -16.15 -0.41
C LEU A 82 -6.85 -16.87 0.40
N TYR A 83 -6.42 -17.79 1.23
CA TYR A 83 -7.28 -18.53 2.16
C TYR A 83 -6.75 -18.35 3.58
N ASP A 84 -7.55 -17.72 4.42
CA ASP A 84 -7.19 -17.31 5.76
C ASP A 84 -7.93 -18.10 6.83
N SER A 85 -7.25 -18.29 7.97
CA SER A 85 -7.86 -18.65 9.23
C SER A 85 -7.39 -17.66 10.30
N ALA A 86 -8.32 -17.14 11.08
CA ALA A 86 -8.06 -16.23 12.19
C ALA A 86 -8.73 -16.73 13.47
N ASN A 87 -7.98 -16.69 14.57
CA ASN A 87 -8.45 -17.01 15.92
C ASN A 87 -8.00 -15.90 16.86
N TYR A 88 -8.78 -15.67 17.91
CA TYR A 88 -8.60 -14.57 18.84
C TYR A 88 -8.69 -15.03 20.27
N SER A 89 -7.99 -14.34 21.18
CA SER A 89 -8.18 -14.46 22.62
C SER A 89 -8.19 -13.06 23.21
N GLN A 90 -9.26 -12.68 23.83
CA GLN A 90 -9.53 -11.35 24.36
C GLN A 90 -9.48 -11.36 25.89
N ASP A 91 -9.07 -10.26 26.49
CA ASP A 91 -9.36 -10.02 27.90
C ASP A 91 -10.79 -9.46 28.09
N SER A 92 -11.25 -9.33 29.32
CA SER A 92 -12.61 -8.88 29.64
C SER A 92 -12.92 -7.47 29.13
N ASP A 93 -11.92 -6.60 29.09
CA ASP A 93 -12.09 -5.22 28.64
C ASP A 93 -12.17 -5.14 27.12
N SER A 94 -11.43 -6.00 26.41
CA SER A 94 -11.58 -6.17 24.97
C SER A 94 -12.93 -6.77 24.61
N GLU A 95 -13.35 -7.85 25.29
CA GLU A 95 -14.66 -8.49 25.10
C GLU A 95 -15.83 -7.53 25.36
N SER A 96 -15.67 -6.59 26.31
CA SER A 96 -16.70 -5.58 26.58
C SER A 96 -16.89 -4.57 25.46
N GLN A 97 -15.88 -4.40 24.59
CA GLN A 97 -15.91 -3.47 23.48
C GLN A 97 -16.32 -4.11 22.16
N PHE A 98 -15.79 -5.30 21.87
CA PHE A 98 -16.02 -6.03 20.60
C PHE A 98 -15.91 -7.53 20.79
N ASP A 99 -16.74 -8.27 20.06
CA ASP A 99 -16.61 -9.73 19.91
C ASP A 99 -15.76 -10.05 18.67
N PHE A 100 -14.72 -10.86 18.85
CA PHE A 100 -13.88 -11.36 17.77
C PHE A 100 -14.15 -12.84 17.55
N ASP A 101 -14.94 -13.15 16.52
CA ASP A 101 -15.28 -14.52 16.16
C ASP A 101 -14.17 -15.20 15.35
N PRO A 102 -13.71 -16.40 15.74
CA PRO A 102 -12.83 -17.20 14.90
C PRO A 102 -13.44 -17.47 13.53
N LYS A 103 -12.65 -17.34 12.48
CA LYS A 103 -13.14 -17.46 11.10
C LYS A 103 -12.11 -18.04 10.15
N THR A 104 -12.58 -18.92 9.26
CA THR A 104 -11.82 -19.41 8.12
C THR A 104 -12.58 -19.04 6.84
N TYR A 105 -11.88 -18.39 5.87
CA TYR A 105 -12.54 -17.79 4.72
C TYR A 105 -11.60 -17.54 3.54
N ILE A 106 -12.19 -17.38 2.35
CA ILE A 106 -11.46 -16.86 1.20
C ILE A 106 -11.25 -15.36 1.43
N ARG A 107 -9.98 -14.95 1.60
CA ARG A 107 -9.62 -13.55 1.82
C ARG A 107 -9.58 -12.76 0.52
N ASP A 108 -9.12 -13.39 -0.54
CA ASP A 108 -8.96 -12.75 -1.85
C ASP A 108 -9.02 -13.82 -2.94
N SER A 109 -9.68 -13.50 -4.03
CA SER A 109 -9.61 -14.26 -5.27
C SER A 109 -9.68 -13.28 -6.43
N ARG A 110 -8.67 -13.26 -7.30
CA ARG A 110 -8.59 -12.28 -8.37
C ARG A 110 -8.09 -12.86 -9.67
N LEU A 111 -8.55 -12.25 -10.75
CA LEU A 111 -8.07 -12.46 -12.11
C LEU A 111 -7.51 -11.14 -12.62
N LEU A 112 -6.37 -11.20 -13.29
CA LEU A 112 -5.69 -10.04 -13.86
C LEU A 112 -5.36 -10.33 -15.32
N LEU A 113 -5.72 -9.42 -16.19
CA LEU A 113 -5.38 -9.48 -17.61
C LEU A 113 -4.61 -8.21 -17.97
N LYS A 114 -3.42 -8.37 -18.52
CA LYS A 114 -2.54 -7.26 -18.92
C LYS A 114 -2.03 -7.49 -20.33
N GLY A 115 -1.70 -6.40 -21.02
CA GLY A 115 -1.11 -6.53 -22.34
C GLY A 115 -0.83 -5.20 -23.01
N ARG A 116 -0.40 -5.30 -24.27
CA ARG A 116 -0.12 -4.15 -25.13
C ARG A 116 -1.06 -4.16 -26.33
N LEU A 117 -1.42 -2.95 -26.80
CA LEU A 117 -2.19 -2.76 -28.03
C LEU A 117 -1.23 -2.55 -29.18
N LYS A 118 -1.16 -3.51 -30.13
CA LYS A 118 -0.14 -3.53 -31.20
C LYS A 118 -0.30 -2.44 -32.26
N PHE A 119 -1.44 -1.77 -32.33
CA PHE A 119 -1.61 -0.61 -33.19
C PHE A 119 -0.92 0.67 -32.65
N SER A 120 -0.50 0.67 -31.39
CA SER A 120 0.34 1.72 -30.80
C SER A 120 1.32 1.10 -29.81
N PRO A 121 2.63 1.21 -30.01
CA PRO A 121 3.63 0.64 -29.11
C PRO A 121 3.64 1.30 -27.73
N ARG A 122 2.98 2.46 -27.57
CA ARG A 122 2.90 3.22 -26.31
C ARG A 122 1.71 2.82 -25.45
N LEU A 123 0.76 2.01 -25.98
CA LEU A 123 -0.46 1.70 -25.26
C LEU A 123 -0.38 0.31 -24.61
N ARG A 124 -0.51 0.29 -23.30
CA ARG A 124 -0.66 -0.91 -22.48
C ARG A 124 -2.00 -0.86 -21.76
N TYR A 125 -2.54 -2.00 -21.37
CA TYR A 125 -3.78 -2.09 -20.64
C TYR A 125 -3.68 -3.06 -19.47
N THR A 126 -4.50 -2.85 -18.45
CA THR A 126 -4.73 -3.78 -17.35
C THR A 126 -6.22 -3.89 -17.07
N ILE A 127 -6.68 -5.09 -16.76
CA ILE A 127 -8.06 -5.40 -16.38
C ILE A 127 -8.00 -6.33 -15.19
N GLY A 128 -8.49 -5.88 -14.05
CA GLY A 128 -8.56 -6.66 -12.82
C GLY A 128 -9.99 -6.96 -12.42
N TYR A 129 -10.27 -8.20 -12.03
CA TYR A 129 -11.56 -8.62 -11.47
C TYR A 129 -11.33 -9.42 -10.21
N MET A 130 -11.97 -9.03 -9.10
CA MET A 130 -11.66 -9.53 -7.77
C MET A 130 -12.93 -9.87 -7.01
N TYR A 131 -12.88 -10.94 -6.21
CA TYR A 131 -13.90 -11.29 -5.25
C TYR A 131 -13.76 -10.43 -3.99
N ASP A 132 -14.85 -9.81 -3.55
CA ASP A 132 -14.95 -9.12 -2.27
C ASP A 132 -15.49 -10.11 -1.21
N PRO A 133 -14.67 -10.49 -0.22
CA PRO A 133 -15.08 -11.43 0.81
C PRO A 133 -15.87 -10.79 1.95
N ALA A 134 -16.11 -9.47 1.92
CA ALA A 134 -16.83 -8.79 2.99
C ALA A 134 -18.21 -9.43 3.20
N PRO A 135 -18.62 -9.67 4.47
CA PRO A 135 -19.82 -10.44 4.79
C PRO A 135 -21.09 -9.92 4.13
N GLU A 136 -21.15 -8.60 3.92
CA GLU A 136 -22.31 -7.89 3.42
C GLU A 136 -22.46 -7.95 1.89
N LYS A 137 -21.40 -8.24 1.16
CA LYS A 137 -21.41 -8.16 -0.32
C LYS A 137 -21.13 -9.47 -1.02
N LYS A 138 -20.09 -10.23 -0.65
CA LYS A 138 -19.70 -11.51 -1.27
C LYS A 138 -19.89 -11.49 -2.79
N THR A 139 -19.37 -10.48 -3.45
CA THR A 139 -19.56 -10.22 -4.87
C THR A 139 -18.24 -10.02 -5.59
N TRP A 140 -18.28 -10.07 -6.91
CA TRP A 140 -17.13 -9.76 -7.75
C TRP A 140 -17.23 -8.32 -8.24
N PHE A 141 -16.09 -7.63 -8.29
CA PHE A 141 -16.01 -6.25 -8.75
C PHE A 141 -14.77 -5.97 -9.61
N TRP A 142 -14.84 -4.90 -10.38
CA TRP A 142 -13.72 -4.41 -11.15
C TRP A 142 -12.67 -3.78 -10.22
N ARG A 143 -11.47 -4.36 -10.27
CA ARG A 143 -10.32 -3.86 -9.54
C ARG A 143 -9.52 -2.90 -10.44
N GLN A 144 -8.20 -2.87 -10.30
CA GLN A 144 -7.35 -2.04 -11.16
C GLN A 144 -7.63 -2.32 -12.64
N THR A 145 -8.18 -1.32 -13.33
CA THR A 145 -8.60 -1.43 -14.72
C THR A 145 -8.37 -0.10 -15.41
N GLY A 146 -7.60 -0.11 -16.52
CA GLY A 146 -7.30 1.12 -17.24
C GLY A 146 -6.25 0.95 -18.32
N ILE A 147 -5.82 2.08 -18.85
CA ILE A 147 -4.87 2.19 -19.95
C ILE A 147 -3.65 2.97 -19.49
N TYR A 148 -2.48 2.45 -19.81
CA TYR A 148 -1.21 3.15 -19.69
C TYR A 148 -0.81 3.72 -21.05
N VAL A 149 -0.31 4.95 -21.05
CA VAL A 149 0.30 5.60 -22.19
C VAL A 149 1.78 5.82 -21.84
N ASP A 150 2.67 5.04 -22.45
CA ASP A 150 4.11 5.17 -22.23
C ASP A 150 4.58 6.55 -22.70
N MET A 151 5.26 7.30 -21.85
CA MET A 151 5.78 8.65 -22.08
C MET A 151 7.30 8.68 -21.82
N PRO A 152 8.10 8.06 -22.71
CA PRO A 152 9.55 7.95 -22.52
C PRO A 152 10.26 9.30 -22.44
N GLU A 153 9.70 10.33 -23.06
CA GLU A 153 10.15 11.71 -23.00
C GLU A 153 10.11 12.31 -21.58
N TRP A 154 9.27 11.74 -20.69
CA TRP A 154 9.15 12.14 -19.29
C TRP A 154 9.71 11.06 -18.33
N GLY A 155 10.29 10.00 -18.89
CA GLY A 155 10.85 8.90 -18.11
C GLY A 155 9.81 8.07 -17.38
N GLY A 156 8.57 7.99 -17.91
CA GLY A 156 7.48 7.32 -17.22
C GLY A 156 6.26 7.01 -18.09
N ASP A 157 5.08 7.00 -17.48
CA ASP A 157 3.79 6.75 -18.13
C ASP A 157 2.65 7.55 -17.52
N LEU A 158 1.58 7.70 -18.29
CA LEU A 158 0.29 8.20 -17.87
C LEU A 158 -0.67 7.02 -17.75
N PHE A 159 -1.32 6.87 -16.60
CA PHE A 159 -2.39 5.91 -16.39
C PHE A 159 -3.75 6.62 -16.34
N ILE A 160 -4.76 6.03 -16.97
CA ILE A 160 -6.14 6.51 -16.96
C ILE A 160 -7.04 5.33 -16.61
N GLY A 161 -7.81 5.44 -15.53
CA GLY A 161 -8.73 4.40 -15.08
C GLY A 161 -8.71 4.20 -13.56
N ARG A 162 -9.12 3.03 -13.11
CA ARG A 162 -9.15 2.64 -11.70
C ARG A 162 -7.80 2.09 -11.25
N THR A 163 -7.19 2.73 -10.26
CA THR A 163 -5.87 2.33 -9.73
C THR A 163 -5.74 2.64 -8.25
N LYS A 164 -4.62 2.27 -7.66
CA LYS A 164 -4.24 2.69 -6.32
C LYS A 164 -3.74 4.13 -6.35
N GLU A 165 -4.14 4.93 -5.38
CA GLU A 165 -3.51 6.22 -5.16
C GLU A 165 -2.03 6.06 -4.81
N GLY A 166 -1.21 6.90 -5.36
CA GLY A 166 0.25 6.81 -5.22
C GLY A 166 0.80 7.41 -3.93
N ILE A 167 0.17 7.22 -2.78
CA ILE A 167 0.57 7.89 -1.52
C ILE A 167 1.47 7.05 -0.60
N SER A 168 1.45 5.73 -0.68
CA SER A 168 2.14 4.83 0.24
C SER A 168 2.79 3.70 -0.54
N MET A 169 4.04 3.40 -0.28
CA MET A 169 4.73 2.27 -0.91
C MET A 169 4.05 0.94 -0.56
N ASN A 170 3.70 0.75 0.70
CA ASN A 170 2.99 -0.45 1.15
C ASN A 170 1.61 -0.60 0.50
N LYS A 171 0.88 0.51 0.30
CA LYS A 171 -0.43 0.47 -0.37
C LYS A 171 -0.31 0.25 -1.87
N ILE A 172 0.67 0.88 -2.55
CA ILE A 172 0.95 0.69 -3.99
C ILE A 172 1.39 -0.76 -4.26
N MET A 173 2.26 -1.31 -3.42
CA MET A 173 2.73 -2.68 -3.54
C MET A 173 1.57 -3.67 -3.67
N VAL A 174 1.74 -4.68 -4.51
CA VAL A 174 0.76 -5.76 -4.64
C VAL A 174 0.60 -6.46 -3.29
N GLY A 175 -0.63 -6.65 -2.83
CA GLY A 175 -0.90 -7.29 -1.53
C GLY A 175 -0.25 -8.67 -1.37
N TYR A 176 -0.11 -9.42 -2.48
CA TYR A 176 0.59 -10.71 -2.50
C TYR A 176 2.10 -10.62 -2.28
N ASN A 177 2.68 -9.43 -2.42
CA ASN A 177 4.11 -9.19 -2.19
C ASN A 177 4.40 -8.65 -0.77
N GLY A 178 3.36 -8.38 -0.01
CA GLY A 178 3.47 -7.88 1.37
C GLY A 178 4.22 -8.84 2.29
N TRP A 179 4.76 -8.30 3.34
CA TRP A 179 5.48 -9.03 4.39
C TRP A 179 4.58 -9.50 5.53
N THR A 180 3.37 -8.97 5.65
CA THR A 180 2.36 -9.35 6.65
C THR A 180 1.04 -9.72 5.99
N ASN A 181 0.18 -10.48 6.70
CA ASN A 181 -1.14 -10.88 6.22
C ASN A 181 -2.00 -9.68 5.82
N GLU A 182 -2.04 -8.67 6.67
CA GLU A 182 -2.79 -7.43 6.42
C GLU A 182 -1.87 -6.23 6.63
N ARG A 183 -2.19 -5.11 5.99
CA ARG A 183 -1.51 -3.84 6.20
C ARG A 183 -1.77 -3.30 7.59
N ALA A 184 -0.94 -2.36 8.02
CA ALA A 184 -1.16 -1.66 9.29
C ALA A 184 -2.50 -0.93 9.29
N THR A 185 -3.09 -0.82 10.48
CA THR A 185 -4.36 -0.12 10.72
C THR A 185 -4.36 1.30 10.14
N SER A 186 -3.24 2.02 10.20
CA SER A 186 -3.09 3.36 9.62
C SER A 186 -3.18 3.41 8.10
N ASN A 187 -2.62 2.40 7.40
CA ASN A 187 -2.74 2.32 5.95
C ASN A 187 -4.20 2.16 5.52
N ASP A 188 -4.98 1.40 6.27
CA ASP A 188 -6.38 1.19 5.96
C ASP A 188 -7.27 2.35 6.43
N ALA A 189 -6.91 3.03 7.52
CA ALA A 189 -7.66 4.18 8.00
C ALA A 189 -7.54 5.41 7.08
N PHE A 190 -6.36 5.66 6.49
CA PHE A 190 -6.09 6.93 5.81
C PHE A 190 -6.01 6.85 4.29
N ILE A 191 -5.94 5.64 3.69
CA ILE A 191 -5.65 5.49 2.27
C ILE A 191 -6.67 4.54 1.62
N PRO A 192 -7.35 4.96 0.51
CA PRO A 192 -8.26 4.11 -0.22
C PRO A 192 -7.57 2.89 -0.84
N ILE A 193 -8.36 1.86 -1.12
CA ILE A 193 -7.87 0.70 -1.85
C ILE A 193 -7.63 1.05 -3.31
N LEU A 194 -8.59 1.71 -3.94
CA LEU A 194 -8.60 2.08 -5.35
C LEU A 194 -9.35 3.40 -5.51
N ALA A 195 -9.00 4.14 -6.55
CA ALA A 195 -9.70 5.33 -6.99
C ALA A 195 -9.74 5.41 -8.52
N ASP A 196 -10.77 6.03 -9.07
CA ASP A 196 -10.89 6.26 -10.50
C ASP A 196 -10.24 7.62 -10.83
N GLY A 197 -9.28 7.64 -11.77
CA GLY A 197 -8.60 8.89 -12.04
C GLY A 197 -7.50 8.80 -13.08
N ILE A 198 -6.65 9.81 -13.04
CA ILE A 198 -5.49 9.96 -13.91
C ILE A 198 -4.23 10.07 -13.04
N GLN A 199 -3.24 9.25 -13.34
CA GLN A 199 -1.97 9.23 -12.62
C GLN A 199 -0.81 9.34 -13.60
N LEU A 200 0.08 10.30 -13.39
CA LEU A 200 1.34 10.45 -14.10
C LEU A 200 2.47 9.95 -13.21
N ARG A 201 3.31 9.07 -13.74
CA ARG A 201 4.44 8.47 -13.02
C ARG A 201 5.73 8.64 -13.82
N GLY A 202 6.83 8.78 -13.12
CA GLY A 202 8.11 8.89 -13.76
C GLY A 202 9.29 8.64 -12.85
N SER A 203 10.47 8.58 -13.45
CA SER A 203 11.71 8.39 -12.72
C SER A 203 12.87 9.12 -13.38
N VAL A 204 13.88 9.43 -12.57
CA VAL A 204 15.18 9.94 -13.00
C VAL A 204 16.25 8.97 -12.46
N PRO A 205 16.51 7.83 -13.14
CA PRO A 205 17.36 6.76 -12.63
C PRO A 205 18.76 7.22 -12.28
N SER A 206 19.34 8.15 -13.04
CA SER A 206 20.67 8.73 -12.77
C SER A 206 20.78 9.49 -11.45
N ARG A 207 19.65 9.84 -10.83
CA ARG A 207 19.57 10.54 -9.53
C ARG A 207 18.96 9.67 -8.43
N GLY A 208 18.52 8.45 -8.75
CA GLY A 208 17.78 7.59 -7.83
C GLY A 208 16.44 8.18 -7.41
N ILE A 209 15.73 8.86 -8.32
CA ILE A 209 14.45 9.52 -8.04
C ILE A 209 13.35 8.81 -8.80
N ALA A 210 12.24 8.50 -8.10
CA ALA A 210 10.97 8.12 -8.69
C ALA A 210 9.87 9.04 -8.15
N TRP A 211 8.81 9.25 -8.92
CA TRP A 211 7.72 10.13 -8.53
C TRP A 211 6.40 9.73 -9.18
N ASN A 212 5.29 10.09 -8.54
CA ASN A 212 3.97 10.06 -9.15
C ASN A 212 3.14 11.26 -8.71
N VAL A 213 2.21 11.66 -9.58
CA VAL A 213 1.21 12.70 -9.32
C VAL A 213 -0.10 12.22 -9.92
N GLY A 214 -1.19 12.33 -9.18
CA GLY A 214 -2.50 11.89 -9.65
C GLY A 214 -3.63 12.77 -9.18
N ALA A 215 -4.70 12.78 -9.97
CA ALA A 215 -5.99 13.35 -9.63
C ALA A 215 -7.06 12.26 -9.78
N TYR A 216 -7.89 12.11 -8.78
CA TYR A 216 -8.86 11.03 -8.68
C TYR A 216 -10.23 11.58 -8.30
N GLY A 217 -11.26 10.90 -8.81
CA GLY A 217 -12.65 11.08 -8.41
C GLY A 217 -13.09 9.98 -7.46
N ASP A 218 -14.10 9.20 -7.85
CA ASP A 218 -14.68 8.14 -7.03
C ASP A 218 -13.63 7.20 -6.41
N GLU A 219 -13.63 7.14 -5.08
CA GLU A 219 -12.87 6.17 -4.33
C GLU A 219 -13.66 4.88 -4.14
N TYR A 220 -12.99 3.76 -4.32
CA TYR A 220 -13.59 2.46 -4.07
C TYR A 220 -13.41 2.07 -2.61
N THR A 221 -14.48 2.22 -1.83
CA THR A 221 -14.44 2.08 -0.37
C THR A 221 -15.57 1.26 0.22
N GLU A 222 -16.49 0.76 -0.59
CA GLU A 222 -17.81 0.31 -0.15
C GLU A 222 -17.89 -0.72 0.98
N THR A 223 -16.80 -1.47 1.22
CA THR A 223 -16.73 -2.43 2.33
C THR A 223 -15.49 -2.23 3.17
N GLU A 224 -14.78 -1.16 2.90
CA GLU A 224 -13.47 -0.91 3.48
C GLU A 224 -13.52 0.12 4.61
N SER A 225 -12.40 0.24 5.27
CA SER A 225 -12.24 0.92 6.54
C SER A 225 -12.11 2.44 6.47
N PHE A 226 -12.31 3.07 5.34
CA PHE A 226 -12.09 4.51 5.22
C PHE A 226 -13.17 5.21 4.40
N ASN A 227 -12.99 6.50 4.23
CA ASN A 227 -13.93 7.42 3.65
C ASN A 227 -13.90 7.50 2.14
N LYS A 228 -14.98 7.96 1.59
CA LYS A 228 -15.02 8.49 0.24
C LYS A 228 -14.59 9.95 0.25
N ASN A 229 -13.68 10.29 -0.67
CA ASN A 229 -13.54 11.63 -1.18
C ASN A 229 -13.97 11.61 -2.64
N ASP A 230 -14.72 12.61 -3.06
CA ASP A 230 -15.20 12.73 -4.43
C ASP A 230 -14.13 13.35 -5.33
N SER A 231 -13.18 14.02 -4.73
CA SER A 231 -12.06 14.61 -5.46
C SER A 231 -10.79 14.57 -4.64
N THR A 232 -9.75 13.96 -5.21
CA THR A 232 -8.43 13.90 -4.55
C THR A 232 -7.30 14.28 -5.49
N PHE A 233 -6.28 14.88 -4.91
CA PHE A 233 -4.98 15.11 -5.51
C PHE A 233 -3.90 14.44 -4.68
N VAL A 234 -3.00 13.70 -5.33
CA VAL A 234 -1.90 12.98 -4.68
C VAL A 234 -0.60 13.27 -5.39
N ALA A 235 0.46 13.51 -4.63
CA ALA A 235 1.83 13.58 -5.11
C ALA A 235 2.75 12.78 -4.19
N ARG A 236 3.66 11.99 -4.76
CA ARG A 236 4.68 11.23 -4.01
C ARG A 236 6.02 11.35 -4.71
N GLY A 237 7.08 11.59 -3.95
CA GLY A 237 8.46 11.55 -4.38
C GLY A 237 9.24 10.50 -3.60
N VAL A 238 10.12 9.78 -4.28
CA VAL A 238 11.01 8.77 -3.70
C VAL A 238 12.44 9.11 -4.05
N TRP A 239 13.33 8.96 -3.08
CA TRP A 239 14.76 9.11 -3.26
C TRP A 239 15.53 7.89 -2.76
N GLN A 240 16.46 7.41 -3.60
CA GLN A 240 17.33 6.25 -3.36
C GLN A 240 18.80 6.72 -3.36
N PRO A 241 19.35 7.09 -2.18
CA PRO A 241 20.72 7.65 -2.10
C PRO A 241 21.81 6.70 -2.60
N PHE A 242 21.60 5.39 -2.50
CA PHE A 242 22.59 4.36 -2.84
C PHE A 242 22.47 3.81 -4.26
N HIS A 243 21.52 4.31 -5.07
CA HIS A 243 21.32 3.81 -6.42
C HIS A 243 22.63 3.79 -7.24
N GLY A 244 22.92 2.66 -7.90
CA GLY A 244 24.12 2.47 -8.72
C GLY A 244 25.48 2.53 -7.95
N LYS A 245 25.46 2.62 -6.62
CA LYS A 245 26.67 2.70 -5.78
C LYS A 245 26.84 1.51 -4.86
N SER A 246 25.76 0.83 -4.53
CA SER A 246 25.72 -0.31 -3.63
C SER A 246 24.62 -1.27 -4.06
N GLU A 247 24.77 -2.53 -3.68
CA GLU A 247 23.66 -3.49 -3.75
C GLU A 247 22.62 -3.24 -2.64
N ASP A 248 23.01 -2.51 -1.58
CA ASP A 248 22.10 -2.13 -0.52
C ASP A 248 21.09 -1.09 -1.02
N ILE A 249 19.85 -1.21 -0.59
CA ILE A 249 18.79 -0.27 -0.91
C ILE A 249 18.55 0.63 0.31
N LEU A 250 18.62 1.94 0.09
CA LEU A 250 18.12 2.93 1.03
C LEU A 250 17.04 3.74 0.30
N HIS A 251 15.85 3.76 0.86
CA HIS A 251 14.68 4.37 0.27
C HIS A 251 14.07 5.37 1.25
N PHE A 252 13.84 6.57 0.77
CA PHE A 252 13.03 7.61 1.44
C PHE A 252 11.90 8.03 0.53
N GLY A 253 10.70 8.12 1.09
CA GLY A 253 9.52 8.60 0.39
C GLY A 253 8.82 9.71 1.17
N LEU A 254 8.28 10.66 0.43
CA LEU A 254 7.42 11.73 0.93
C LEU A 254 6.21 11.82 0.01
N ALA A 255 5.02 11.79 0.61
CA ALA A 255 3.78 11.90 -0.11
C ALA A 255 2.85 12.93 0.51
N TYR A 256 2.00 13.52 -0.32
CA TYR A 256 0.94 14.46 0.06
C TYR A 256 -0.36 14.07 -0.64
N ARG A 257 -1.46 14.06 0.09
CA ARG A 257 -2.81 13.82 -0.39
C ARG A 257 -3.71 14.94 0.09
N TYR A 258 -4.50 15.50 -0.81
CA TYR A 258 -5.56 16.46 -0.53
C TYR A 258 -6.88 15.87 -1.01
N GLY A 259 -7.92 15.87 -0.19
CA GLY A 259 -9.21 15.31 -0.53
C GLY A 259 -10.38 16.20 -0.10
N THR A 260 -11.43 16.19 -0.91
CA THR A 260 -12.71 16.86 -0.62
C THR A 260 -13.86 15.88 -0.85
N ASP A 261 -14.95 16.07 -0.11
CA ASP A 261 -16.19 15.33 -0.24
C ASP A 261 -17.34 16.32 -0.51
N GLU A 262 -18.17 16.05 -1.51
CA GLU A 262 -19.31 16.91 -1.87
C GLU A 262 -20.36 16.97 -0.76
N ASP A 263 -20.55 15.87 -0.02
CA ASP A 263 -21.45 15.81 1.13
C ASP A 263 -20.88 16.50 2.38
N GLY A 264 -19.60 16.89 2.33
CA GLY A 264 -18.93 17.59 3.42
C GLY A 264 -18.82 16.76 4.71
N ASN A 265 -18.76 15.42 4.62
CA ASN A 265 -18.66 14.52 5.75
C ASN A 265 -17.49 13.54 5.58
N MET A 266 -16.84 13.20 6.70
CA MET A 266 -15.71 12.30 6.74
C MET A 266 -15.86 11.27 7.87
N GLN A 267 -15.35 10.06 7.64
CA GLN A 267 -15.25 9.02 8.66
C GLN A 267 -13.97 8.23 8.47
N TYR A 268 -13.14 8.07 9.47
CA TYR A 268 -11.99 7.19 9.49
C TYR A 268 -12.28 5.99 10.38
N LYS A 269 -12.05 4.78 9.85
CA LYS A 269 -12.21 3.55 10.61
C LYS A 269 -11.27 2.47 10.10
N SER A 270 -10.87 1.55 10.96
CA SER A 270 -10.03 0.42 10.56
C SER A 270 -10.25 -0.82 11.42
N ARG A 271 -9.90 -1.97 10.82
CA ARG A 271 -9.84 -3.26 11.49
C ARG A 271 -8.49 -3.43 12.18
N PRO A 272 -8.38 -4.32 13.19
CA PRO A 272 -7.14 -4.52 13.95
C PRO A 272 -6.14 -5.42 13.19
N GLU A 273 -5.89 -5.16 11.89
CA GLU A 273 -5.00 -5.95 11.02
C GLU A 273 -5.41 -7.43 10.92
N SER A 274 -6.69 -7.64 10.97
CA SER A 274 -7.36 -8.92 10.73
C SER A 274 -8.67 -8.64 10.00
N PHE A 275 -8.77 -9.11 8.76
CA PHE A 275 -9.91 -8.76 7.90
C PHE A 275 -11.25 -9.31 8.42
N SER A 276 -11.24 -10.46 9.10
CA SER A 276 -12.45 -11.05 9.68
C SER A 276 -12.92 -10.37 10.98
N ALA A 277 -12.08 -9.55 11.61
CA ALA A 277 -12.43 -8.80 12.80
C ALA A 277 -13.34 -7.60 12.47
N PRO A 278 -14.12 -7.07 13.42
CA PRO A 278 -14.86 -5.83 13.25
C PRO A 278 -13.94 -4.61 13.12
N PHE A 279 -14.51 -3.47 12.74
CA PHE A 279 -13.83 -2.18 12.83
C PHE A 279 -13.73 -1.79 14.32
N VAL A 280 -12.49 -1.67 14.83
CA VAL A 280 -12.25 -1.40 16.25
C VAL A 280 -11.96 0.07 16.53
N ILE A 281 -11.37 0.78 15.59
CA ILE A 281 -11.23 2.23 15.64
C ILE A 281 -12.15 2.86 14.60
N ASP A 282 -12.89 3.91 15.01
CA ASP A 282 -13.89 4.55 14.17
C ASP A 282 -14.24 5.94 14.72
N THR A 283 -13.99 7.00 13.95
CA THR A 283 -14.30 8.38 14.31
C THR A 283 -15.79 8.68 14.33
N GLY A 284 -16.63 7.80 13.73
CA GLY A 284 -17.94 8.21 13.30
C GLY A 284 -17.87 9.24 12.17
N GLN A 285 -19.02 9.60 11.61
CA GLN A 285 -19.09 10.68 10.61
C GLN A 285 -18.98 12.05 11.30
N PHE A 286 -18.19 12.95 10.70
CA PHE A 286 -18.06 14.32 11.15
C PHE A 286 -17.97 15.28 9.96
N PRO A 287 -18.51 16.52 10.06
CA PRO A 287 -18.42 17.51 9.03
C PRO A 287 -16.99 17.93 8.74
N VAL A 288 -16.61 18.03 7.47
CA VAL A 288 -15.26 18.40 7.03
C VAL A 288 -15.33 19.24 5.76
N ASP A 289 -14.49 20.27 5.64
CA ASP A 289 -14.33 21.03 4.41
C ASP A 289 -13.35 20.36 3.46
N HIS A 290 -12.23 19.86 3.98
CA HIS A 290 -11.23 19.10 3.24
C HIS A 290 -10.28 18.35 4.18
N THR A 291 -9.57 17.39 3.62
CA THR A 291 -8.59 16.56 4.33
C THR A 291 -7.21 16.68 3.71
N GLN A 292 -6.16 16.58 4.52
CA GLN A 292 -4.78 16.59 4.08
C GLN A 292 -4.03 15.45 4.77
N THR A 293 -3.32 14.64 4.00
CA THR A 293 -2.50 13.54 4.54
C THR A 293 -1.08 13.66 4.03
N ILE A 294 -0.11 13.64 4.95
CA ILE A 294 1.31 13.51 4.62
C ILE A 294 1.73 12.07 4.93
N GLY A 295 2.36 11.42 3.96
CA GLY A 295 2.96 10.09 4.11
C GLY A 295 4.49 10.20 4.13
N LEU A 296 5.12 9.54 5.09
CA LEU A 296 6.57 9.42 5.23
C LEU A 296 6.96 7.96 5.10
N GLU A 297 8.00 7.67 4.30
CA GLU A 297 8.51 6.32 4.07
C GLU A 297 10.00 6.29 4.30
N ALA A 298 10.49 5.26 4.99
CA ALA A 298 11.92 4.99 5.16
C ALA A 298 12.16 3.48 5.21
N TYR A 299 12.96 2.97 4.26
CA TYR A 299 13.28 1.55 4.18
C TYR A 299 14.77 1.33 3.89
N TYR A 300 15.31 0.29 4.47
CA TYR A 300 16.67 -0.16 4.25
C TYR A 300 16.74 -1.66 4.02
N GLU A 301 17.44 -2.07 2.99
CA GLU A 301 17.73 -3.47 2.70
C GLU A 301 19.24 -3.68 2.58
N ARG A 302 19.73 -4.70 3.27
CA ARG A 302 21.12 -5.18 3.16
C ARG A 302 21.15 -6.70 3.18
N GLY A 303 21.47 -7.31 2.03
CA GLY A 303 21.41 -8.75 1.90
C GLY A 303 20.02 -9.28 2.24
N SER A 304 19.95 -10.24 3.15
CA SER A 304 18.68 -10.84 3.60
C SER A 304 17.94 -10.02 4.66
N LEU A 305 18.50 -8.94 5.15
CA LEU A 305 17.88 -8.08 6.16
C LEU A 305 17.16 -6.93 5.45
N PHE A 306 15.89 -6.76 5.78
CA PHE A 306 15.05 -5.64 5.34
C PHE A 306 14.36 -5.00 6.54
N MET A 307 14.38 -3.69 6.64
CA MET A 307 13.72 -2.95 7.72
C MET A 307 13.19 -1.63 7.23
N GLY A 308 12.17 -1.12 7.88
CA GLY A 308 11.63 0.19 7.57
C GLY A 308 10.20 0.35 8.04
N GLY A 309 9.53 1.37 7.50
CA GLY A 309 8.14 1.67 7.84
C GLY A 309 7.61 2.90 7.13
N GLU A 310 6.35 3.15 7.41
CA GLU A 310 5.61 4.32 6.94
C GLU A 310 4.91 4.99 8.12
N TYR A 311 4.74 6.30 8.03
CA TYR A 311 3.99 7.08 9.00
C TYR A 311 3.14 8.13 8.31
N PHE A 312 1.89 8.29 8.77
CA PHE A 312 0.91 9.20 8.22
C PHE A 312 0.50 10.25 9.24
N LEU A 313 0.41 11.47 8.76
CA LEU A 313 -0.10 12.64 9.48
C LEU A 313 -1.32 13.12 8.71
N ASN A 314 -2.50 13.09 9.33
CA ASN A 314 -3.77 13.43 8.71
C ASN A 314 -4.41 14.62 9.43
N GLN A 315 -4.53 15.76 8.74
CA GLN A 315 -5.17 16.97 9.21
C GLN A 315 -6.50 17.16 8.50
N ASN A 316 -7.53 17.46 9.24
CA ASN A 316 -8.87 17.72 8.73
C ASN A 316 -9.26 19.17 8.99
N ALA A 317 -9.69 19.87 7.97
CA ALA A 317 -10.33 21.19 8.10
C ALA A 317 -11.80 20.97 8.44
N ALA A 318 -12.11 20.91 9.72
CA ALA A 318 -13.41 20.58 10.27
C ALA A 318 -13.71 21.50 11.47
N PRO A 319 -13.99 22.80 11.25
CA PRO A 319 -14.10 23.78 12.32
C PRO A 319 -15.15 23.43 13.38
N GLN A 320 -16.22 22.74 13.01
CA GLN A 320 -17.27 22.29 13.93
C GLN A 320 -16.78 21.19 14.88
N SER A 321 -15.71 20.47 14.51
CA SER A 321 -15.10 19.39 15.28
C SER A 321 -13.72 19.77 15.83
N GLY A 322 -13.31 21.05 15.70
CA GLY A 322 -12.04 21.57 16.23
C GLY A 322 -10.81 21.22 15.38
N ASP A 323 -11.00 21.00 14.08
CA ASP A 323 -9.94 20.70 13.11
C ASP A 323 -9.08 19.49 13.53
N PRO A 324 -9.66 18.31 13.69
CA PRO A 324 -8.98 17.16 14.29
C PRO A 324 -7.78 16.69 13.50
N PHE A 325 -6.74 16.28 14.24
CA PHE A 325 -5.50 15.71 13.71
C PHE A 325 -5.37 14.25 14.11
N PHE A 326 -5.26 13.37 13.14
CA PHE A 326 -5.06 11.94 13.34
C PHE A 326 -3.70 11.50 12.81
N HIS A 327 -3.17 10.41 13.33
CA HIS A 327 -1.89 9.91 12.86
C HIS A 327 -1.71 8.41 13.12
N GLY A 328 -0.74 7.81 12.43
CA GLY A 328 -0.39 6.42 12.64
C GLY A 328 0.64 5.93 11.65
N GLY A 329 1.17 4.74 11.91
CA GLY A 329 2.17 4.15 11.06
C GLY A 329 2.60 2.78 11.51
N GLU A 330 3.62 2.26 10.83
CA GLU A 330 4.24 0.99 11.18
C GLU A 330 5.75 1.06 11.06
N VAL A 331 6.43 0.22 11.81
CA VAL A 331 7.84 -0.10 11.65
C VAL A 331 7.98 -1.61 11.69
N MET A 332 8.85 -2.14 10.83
CA MET A 332 9.05 -3.57 10.74
C MET A 332 10.49 -3.93 10.41
N VAL A 333 10.86 -5.17 10.70
CA VAL A 333 12.08 -5.82 10.27
C VAL A 333 11.75 -7.19 9.74
N THR A 334 12.41 -7.59 8.64
CA THR A 334 12.32 -8.95 8.11
C THR A 334 13.71 -9.52 7.83
N TRP A 335 13.83 -10.84 7.95
CA TRP A 335 15.05 -11.57 7.68
C TRP A 335 14.77 -12.87 6.91
N LEU A 336 15.49 -13.07 5.78
CA LEU A 336 15.38 -14.22 4.90
C LEU A 336 16.49 -15.23 5.16
N THR A 337 16.16 -16.52 5.24
CA THR A 337 17.15 -17.57 5.59
C THR A 337 18.04 -18.01 4.44
N GLY A 338 17.60 -17.84 3.20
CA GLY A 338 18.25 -18.42 2.02
C GLY A 338 19.31 -17.53 1.37
N GLY A 339 19.50 -16.31 1.86
CA GLY A 339 20.39 -15.33 1.25
C GLY A 339 19.73 -14.51 0.14
N GLU A 340 18.46 -14.75 -0.13
CA GLU A 340 17.66 -13.96 -1.08
C GLU A 340 17.49 -12.52 -0.61
N ARG A 341 17.18 -11.66 -1.56
CA ARG A 341 16.87 -10.25 -1.36
C ARG A 341 15.44 -9.97 -1.83
N ARG A 342 14.84 -8.93 -1.28
CA ARG A 342 13.55 -8.45 -1.76
C ARG A 342 13.77 -7.62 -3.02
N PRO A 343 13.16 -7.98 -4.18
CA PRO A 343 13.31 -7.19 -5.39
C PRO A 343 12.85 -5.75 -5.18
N TYR A 344 13.55 -4.80 -5.79
CA TYR A 344 13.19 -3.39 -5.72
C TYR A 344 13.09 -2.78 -7.11
N ASN A 345 11.96 -2.15 -7.42
CA ASN A 345 11.78 -1.42 -8.66
C ASN A 345 12.16 0.05 -8.46
N ALA A 346 13.35 0.43 -8.91
CA ALA A 346 13.86 1.79 -8.80
C ALA A 346 13.05 2.83 -9.60
N LYS A 347 12.31 2.43 -10.64
CA LYS A 347 11.48 3.32 -11.45
C LYS A 347 10.19 3.74 -10.73
N THR A 348 9.69 2.91 -9.86
CA THR A 348 8.44 3.16 -9.11
C THR A 348 8.67 3.40 -7.62
N GLY A 349 9.86 3.06 -7.12
CA GLY A 349 10.17 3.15 -5.70
C GLY A 349 9.35 2.14 -4.87
N VAL A 350 9.23 0.88 -5.34
CA VAL A 350 8.40 -0.15 -4.69
C VAL A 350 9.17 -1.46 -4.58
N PHE A 351 9.06 -2.11 -3.41
CA PHE A 351 9.58 -3.46 -3.21
C PHE A 351 8.62 -4.53 -3.76
N GLY A 352 9.20 -5.63 -4.26
CA GLY A 352 8.48 -6.77 -4.83
C GLY A 352 8.39 -7.96 -3.89
N GLY A 353 7.78 -9.04 -4.38
CA GLY A 353 7.68 -10.32 -3.67
C GLY A 353 8.98 -11.11 -3.70
N ILE A 354 9.18 -11.95 -2.69
CA ILE A 354 10.33 -12.84 -2.62
C ILE A 354 10.17 -13.98 -3.62
N VAL A 355 11.25 -14.26 -4.34
CA VAL A 355 11.39 -15.46 -5.17
C VAL A 355 12.35 -16.39 -4.45
N PRO A 356 11.91 -17.55 -3.94
CA PRO A 356 12.80 -18.47 -3.23
C PRO A 356 13.85 -19.06 -4.15
N GLY A 357 15.08 -19.19 -3.67
CA GLY A 357 16.19 -19.78 -4.41
C GLY A 357 16.02 -21.28 -4.70
N SER A 358 15.08 -21.95 -4.03
CA SER A 358 14.74 -23.34 -4.28
C SER A 358 13.23 -23.57 -4.13
N ASP A 359 12.67 -24.47 -4.92
CA ASP A 359 11.25 -24.78 -4.99
C ASP A 359 10.95 -26.08 -4.23
N VAL A 360 10.07 -26.02 -3.23
CA VAL A 360 9.67 -27.18 -2.42
C VAL A 360 9.07 -28.29 -3.27
N PHE A 361 8.28 -27.95 -4.27
CA PHE A 361 7.62 -28.92 -5.16
C PHE A 361 8.59 -29.58 -6.16
N LYS A 362 9.85 -29.09 -6.19
CA LYS A 362 10.95 -29.66 -6.97
C LYS A 362 12.05 -30.27 -6.08
N GLY A 363 11.73 -30.56 -4.81
CA GLY A 363 12.65 -31.15 -3.84
C GLY A 363 13.56 -30.16 -3.11
N GLY A 364 13.34 -28.87 -3.28
CA GLY A 364 14.02 -27.80 -2.52
C GLY A 364 13.40 -27.57 -1.14
N ARG A 365 13.87 -26.53 -0.43
CA ARG A 365 13.41 -26.18 0.93
C ARG A 365 12.52 -24.93 0.96
N GLY A 366 12.44 -24.19 -0.14
CA GLY A 366 11.88 -22.84 -0.14
C GLY A 366 12.73 -21.87 0.67
N THR A 367 12.17 -20.70 0.95
CA THR A 367 12.82 -19.65 1.76
C THR A 367 11.91 -19.26 2.91
N TRP A 368 12.47 -19.16 4.10
CA TRP A 368 11.75 -18.69 5.29
C TRP A 368 12.05 -17.21 5.50
N GLU A 369 11.00 -16.44 5.77
CA GLU A 369 11.09 -15.03 6.14
C GLU A 369 10.52 -14.85 7.54
N PHE A 370 11.34 -14.35 8.45
CA PHE A 370 10.92 -13.97 9.80
C PHE A 370 10.62 -12.49 9.80
N VAL A 371 9.46 -12.12 10.32
CA VAL A 371 8.95 -10.75 10.35
C VAL A 371 8.64 -10.34 11.79
N ALA A 372 8.99 -9.13 12.16
CA ALA A 372 8.47 -8.48 13.36
C ALA A 372 8.00 -7.07 12.96
N ARG A 373 6.73 -6.76 13.24
CA ARG A 373 6.11 -5.47 12.96
C ARG A 373 5.50 -4.89 14.22
N PHE A 374 5.65 -3.59 14.41
CA PHE A 374 4.89 -2.78 15.34
C PHE A 374 4.10 -1.73 14.56
N SER A 375 2.82 -1.56 14.87
CA SER A 375 1.93 -0.58 14.27
C SER A 375 1.20 0.20 15.35
N TYR A 376 0.84 1.44 15.04
CA TYR A 376 0.08 2.33 15.90
C TYR A 376 -0.82 3.24 15.06
N THR A 377 -2.03 3.49 15.54
CA THR A 377 -2.98 4.44 14.94
C THR A 377 -3.75 5.15 16.03
N ASP A 378 -3.85 6.46 15.93
CA ASP A 378 -4.58 7.35 16.83
C ASP A 378 -5.63 8.13 16.04
N LEU A 379 -6.90 7.88 16.37
CA LEU A 379 -8.06 8.57 15.81
C LEU A 379 -8.79 9.40 16.89
N ASP A 380 -8.11 9.75 17.97
CA ASP A 380 -8.65 10.61 19.03
C ASP A 380 -8.06 12.01 18.91
N ASP A 381 -8.90 13.01 18.69
CA ASP A 381 -8.52 14.42 18.87
C ASP A 381 -9.76 15.29 19.17
N GLY A 382 -9.65 16.10 20.22
CA GLY A 382 -10.72 17.00 20.66
C GLY A 382 -12.02 16.26 20.97
N PRO A 383 -13.13 16.61 20.30
CA PRO A 383 -14.42 15.95 20.51
C PRO A 383 -14.53 14.57 19.83
N ILE A 384 -13.62 14.24 18.92
CA ILE A 384 -13.66 12.97 18.20
C ILE A 384 -12.88 11.92 18.99
N GLN A 385 -13.57 10.81 19.29
CA GLN A 385 -13.03 9.68 20.04
C GLN A 385 -13.12 8.41 19.18
N GLY A 386 -12.30 8.36 18.11
CA GLY A 386 -12.25 7.23 17.19
C GLY A 386 -11.50 6.03 17.73
N GLY A 387 -10.74 6.21 18.81
CA GLY A 387 -9.95 5.21 19.48
C GLY A 387 -8.48 5.17 19.02
N LYS A 388 -7.65 4.55 19.86
CA LYS A 388 -6.22 4.30 19.62
C LYS A 388 -6.00 2.79 19.59
N PHE A 389 -5.23 2.34 18.63
CA PHE A 389 -4.88 0.93 18.51
C PHE A 389 -3.40 0.76 18.22
N TRP A 390 -2.76 -0.16 18.92
CA TRP A 390 -1.43 -0.61 18.59
C TRP A 390 -1.36 -2.14 18.53
N ARG A 391 -0.45 -2.65 17.72
CA ARG A 391 -0.23 -4.09 17.60
C ARG A 391 1.23 -4.42 17.34
N PHE A 392 1.74 -5.44 18.05
CA PHE A 392 3.00 -6.11 17.75
C PHE A 392 2.73 -7.46 17.10
N THR A 393 3.35 -7.73 15.96
CA THR A 393 3.10 -8.93 15.15
C THR A 393 4.41 -9.61 14.76
N PRO A 394 4.90 -10.60 15.52
CA PRO A 394 5.87 -11.58 15.04
C PRO A 394 5.19 -12.53 14.05
N MET A 395 5.88 -12.87 12.97
CA MET A 395 5.31 -13.65 11.88
C MET A 395 6.39 -14.44 11.15
N VAL A 396 6.00 -15.56 10.55
CA VAL A 396 6.83 -16.41 9.70
C VAL A 396 6.13 -16.61 8.37
N ASN A 397 6.82 -16.26 7.28
CA ASN A 397 6.42 -16.58 5.92
C ASN A 397 7.28 -17.71 5.37
N TRP A 398 6.68 -18.75 4.84
CA TRP A 398 7.37 -19.79 4.10
C TRP A 398 7.06 -19.66 2.61
N HIS A 399 8.01 -19.10 1.88
CA HIS A 399 7.98 -19.00 0.43
C HIS A 399 8.34 -20.38 -0.16
N MET A 400 7.34 -21.22 -0.39
CA MET A 400 7.51 -22.61 -0.82
C MET A 400 7.93 -22.70 -2.29
N SER A 401 7.40 -21.80 -3.10
CA SER A 401 7.74 -21.64 -4.52
C SER A 401 7.46 -20.19 -4.93
N PRO A 402 7.79 -19.76 -6.14
CA PRO A 402 7.38 -18.45 -6.65
C PRO A 402 5.86 -18.22 -6.61
N ASN A 403 5.08 -19.29 -6.56
CA ASN A 403 3.62 -19.25 -6.67
C ASN A 403 2.89 -19.57 -5.36
N VAL A 404 3.56 -20.18 -4.37
CA VAL A 404 2.93 -20.67 -3.15
C VAL A 404 3.65 -20.14 -1.93
N ARG A 405 2.90 -19.52 -1.02
CA ARG A 405 3.40 -19.03 0.28
C ARG A 405 2.44 -19.47 1.39
N LEU A 406 3.01 -19.92 2.50
CA LEU A 406 2.31 -20.13 3.77
C LEU A 406 2.74 -19.02 4.74
N GLU A 407 1.79 -18.42 5.42
CA GLU A 407 2.01 -17.35 6.39
C GLU A 407 1.42 -17.75 7.74
N ILE A 408 2.20 -17.54 8.81
CA ILE A 408 1.79 -17.82 10.19
C ILE A 408 2.15 -16.58 11.01
N ALA A 409 1.14 -15.93 11.56
CA ALA A 409 1.29 -14.73 12.37
C ALA A 409 0.69 -14.94 13.75
N TYR A 410 1.40 -14.49 14.77
CA TYR A 410 0.88 -14.18 16.08
C TYR A 410 0.91 -12.66 16.27
N GLY A 411 -0.05 -12.10 16.96
CA GLY A 411 -0.05 -10.67 17.29
C GLY A 411 -0.64 -10.45 18.67
N TYR A 412 -0.14 -9.43 19.35
CA TYR A 412 -0.80 -8.86 20.52
C TYR A 412 -1.06 -7.39 20.24
N GLY A 413 -2.28 -6.93 20.46
CA GLY A 413 -2.69 -5.55 20.29
C GLY A 413 -3.58 -5.08 21.42
N GLU A 414 -3.60 -3.76 21.66
CA GLU A 414 -4.44 -3.11 22.63
C GLU A 414 -5.25 -2.00 21.96
N LEU A 415 -6.54 -2.01 22.24
CA LEU A 415 -7.48 -0.95 21.88
C LEU A 415 -7.74 -0.09 23.11
N ASP A 416 -7.54 1.23 22.97
CA ASP A 416 -7.95 2.24 23.94
C ASP A 416 -9.06 3.09 23.32
N ARG A 417 -10.29 2.90 23.76
CA ARG A 417 -11.45 3.63 23.25
C ARG A 417 -12.45 3.92 24.35
N PHE A 418 -12.93 5.16 24.41
CA PHE A 418 -13.87 5.65 25.42
C PHE A 418 -13.38 5.41 26.86
N GLY A 419 -12.05 5.42 27.08
CA GLY A 419 -11.44 5.20 28.38
C GLY A 419 -11.35 3.75 28.82
N VAL A 420 -11.69 2.78 27.95
CA VAL A 420 -11.53 1.35 28.19
C VAL A 420 -10.35 0.84 27.37
N LYS A 421 -9.42 0.14 28.04
CA LYS A 421 -8.24 -0.48 27.42
C LYS A 421 -8.38 -2.00 27.43
N GLY A 422 -8.48 -2.59 26.24
CA GLY A 422 -8.66 -4.03 26.09
C GLY A 422 -7.59 -4.65 25.21
N GLY A 423 -7.00 -5.74 25.69
CA GLY A 423 -5.96 -6.51 25.02
C GLY A 423 -6.52 -7.69 24.22
N THR A 424 -5.99 -7.90 23.01
CA THR A 424 -6.36 -9.02 22.16
C THR A 424 -5.12 -9.72 21.62
N GLN A 425 -5.13 -11.06 21.70
CA GLN A 425 -4.17 -11.93 21.02
C GLN A 425 -4.78 -12.37 19.70
N PHE A 426 -3.99 -12.31 18.64
CA PHE A 426 -4.37 -12.68 17.28
C PHE A 426 -3.52 -13.86 16.83
N PHE A 427 -4.13 -14.91 16.33
CA PHE A 427 -3.44 -15.99 15.64
C PHE A 427 -4.02 -16.13 14.24
N GLN A 428 -3.20 -15.89 13.23
CA GLN A 428 -3.62 -15.85 11.83
C GLN A 428 -2.73 -16.74 10.97
N THR A 429 -3.35 -17.50 10.08
CA THR A 429 -2.64 -18.28 9.06
C THR A 429 -3.21 -17.95 7.69
N ARG A 430 -2.36 -17.96 6.66
CA ARG A 430 -2.76 -17.74 5.27
C ARG A 430 -2.05 -18.71 4.35
N ILE A 431 -2.80 -19.27 3.41
CA ILE A 431 -2.24 -19.92 2.23
C ILE A 431 -2.46 -18.97 1.06
N GLN A 432 -1.36 -18.62 0.40
CA GLN A 432 -1.36 -17.79 -0.78
C GLN A 432 -0.99 -18.61 -2.01
N LEU A 433 -1.80 -18.49 -3.06
CA LEU A 433 -1.49 -18.94 -4.40
C LEU A 433 -1.43 -17.72 -5.33
N GLN A 434 -0.43 -17.64 -6.20
CA GLN A 434 -0.26 -16.55 -7.17
C GLN A 434 0.16 -17.13 -8.53
N LEU A 435 -0.48 -16.65 -9.62
CA LEU A 435 -0.17 -17.01 -11.00
C LEU A 435 0.53 -15.87 -11.71
#